data_4bb6561ed130f25beb67fe590ca3da04
#
_entry.id   4bb6561ed130f25beb67fe590ca3da04
#
_cell.length_a   1.000
_cell.length_b   1.000
_cell.length_c   1.000
_cell.angle_alpha   90.00
_cell.angle_beta   90.00
_cell.angle_gamma   90.00
#
_symmetry.space_group_name_H-M   'P 1'
#
loop_
_entity.id
_entity.type
_entity.pdbx_description
1 polymer ?
#
loop_
_entity_poly.entity_id
_entity_poly.type
_entity_poly.pdbx_seq_one_letter_code
_entity_poly.pdbx_strand_id
1 'polypeptide(L)'
;MNTMTEQLYKVLGDGGQPHIGGGVWYLPKGKRPGKWMPKVANIIMCTSGYHLVDAAHIVDFLNYGYHIYEAEGRGACLQDTDKSCWDEARLVRELRWGEREARLFACDCAERALDRLAERGVAVDARSRSAVAVSRQYAEGVATVDELSAAWAAAWAAAGDAARAAAWAAAGDAAGAAAGAAAGA
;
A
#
# COMPACT_ATOMS: atom_id res chain seq x y z
N MET A 1 10.55 -2.06 -31.65
CA MET A 1 9.65 -2.13 -30.51
C MET A 1 10.49 -2.03 -29.26
N ASN A 2 10.45 -0.88 -28.59
CA ASN A 2 11.20 -0.66 -27.36
C ASN A 2 10.36 -1.26 -26.24
N THR A 3 10.60 -2.52 -25.88
CA THR A 3 10.03 -3.09 -24.66
C THR A 3 10.67 -2.34 -23.50
N MET A 4 9.96 -1.38 -22.93
CA MET A 4 10.33 -0.85 -21.62
C MET A 4 10.39 -2.06 -20.70
N THR A 5 11.59 -2.41 -20.28
CA THR A 5 11.80 -3.47 -19.28
C THR A 5 11.10 -2.96 -18.03
N GLU A 6 10.01 -3.61 -17.67
CA GLU A 6 9.23 -3.25 -16.48
C GLU A 6 10.15 -3.33 -15.26
N GLN A 7 10.20 -2.25 -14.48
CA GLN A 7 11.05 -2.19 -13.31
C GLN A 7 10.52 -3.14 -12.25
N LEU A 8 11.38 -4.06 -11.81
CA LEU A 8 11.04 -5.06 -10.80
C LEU A 8 11.58 -4.67 -9.43
N TYR A 9 10.92 -5.17 -8.40
CA TYR A 9 11.23 -4.89 -7.01
C TYR A 9 11.22 -6.15 -6.15
N LYS A 10 11.92 -6.07 -5.01
CA LYS A 10 11.88 -7.06 -3.95
C LYS A 10 11.72 -6.38 -2.60
N VAL A 11 10.79 -6.88 -1.78
CA VAL A 11 10.62 -6.48 -0.38
C VAL A 11 11.25 -7.54 0.50
N LEU A 12 12.11 -7.11 1.43
CA LEU A 12 12.87 -7.98 2.34
C LEU A 12 12.84 -7.41 3.76
N GLY A 13 13.00 -8.28 4.73
CA GLY A 13 13.30 -7.89 6.09
C GLY A 13 14.77 -7.55 6.30
N ASP A 14 15.15 -7.29 7.54
CA ASP A 14 16.51 -6.95 7.95
C ASP A 14 17.53 -7.97 7.45
N GLY A 15 18.70 -7.48 7.04
CA GLY A 15 19.80 -8.32 6.58
C GLY A 15 19.54 -9.11 5.30
N GLY A 16 18.50 -8.76 4.52
CA GLY A 16 18.17 -9.43 3.26
C GLY A 16 17.36 -10.71 3.43
N GLN A 17 16.66 -10.85 4.55
CA GLN A 17 15.80 -12.00 4.84
C GLN A 17 14.48 -11.91 4.06
N PRO A 18 14.08 -12.93 3.28
CA PRO A 18 12.74 -12.97 2.71
C PRO A 18 11.73 -13.35 3.80
N HIS A 19 10.51 -12.83 3.72
CA HIS A 19 9.43 -13.19 4.66
C HIS A 19 8.99 -14.65 4.47
N ILE A 20 8.94 -15.12 3.24
CA ILE A 20 8.58 -16.49 2.88
C ILE A 20 9.75 -17.12 2.12
N GLY A 21 10.06 -18.36 2.43
CA GLY A 21 11.17 -19.10 1.85
C GLY A 21 12.43 -19.00 2.69
N GLY A 22 13.50 -19.61 2.20
CA GLY A 22 14.80 -19.67 2.87
C GLY A 22 15.87 -18.85 2.15
N GLY A 23 17.03 -18.78 2.78
CA GLY A 23 18.19 -18.09 2.25
C GLY A 23 18.23 -16.61 2.57
N VAL A 24 19.33 -15.97 2.21
CA VAL A 24 19.57 -14.54 2.40
C VAL A 24 19.97 -13.96 1.05
N TRP A 25 19.36 -12.85 0.69
CA TRP A 25 19.69 -12.15 -0.54
C TRP A 25 21.01 -11.39 -0.40
N TYR A 26 21.77 -11.34 -1.48
CA TYR A 26 23.01 -10.56 -1.54
C TYR A 26 22.67 -9.08 -1.68
N LEU A 27 22.85 -8.32 -0.61
CA LEU A 27 22.54 -6.90 -0.55
C LEU A 27 23.47 -6.07 -1.45
N PRO A 28 22.97 -4.99 -2.08
CA PRO A 28 23.78 -4.02 -2.78
C PRO A 28 24.73 -3.30 -1.81
N LYS A 29 25.87 -2.83 -2.34
CA LYS A 29 26.86 -2.05 -1.55
C LYS A 29 27.12 -0.71 -2.22
N GLY A 30 26.58 0.36 -1.66
CA GLY A 30 26.66 1.69 -2.26
C GLY A 30 26.01 1.69 -3.64
N LYS A 31 26.77 2.03 -4.70
CA LYS A 31 26.28 2.03 -6.10
C LYS A 31 26.44 0.67 -6.81
N ARG A 32 26.97 -0.34 -6.15
CA ARG A 32 27.18 -1.66 -6.75
C ARG A 32 26.01 -2.57 -6.44
N PRO A 33 25.35 -3.15 -7.47
CA PRO A 33 24.34 -4.16 -7.28
C PRO A 33 24.83 -5.35 -6.44
N GLY A 34 23.92 -6.02 -5.78
CA GLY A 34 24.17 -7.31 -5.15
C GLY A 34 24.62 -8.35 -6.19
N LYS A 35 25.24 -9.41 -5.71
CA LYS A 35 25.57 -10.55 -6.58
C LYS A 35 24.28 -11.21 -7.07
N TRP A 36 24.35 -11.85 -8.21
CA TRP A 36 23.28 -12.73 -8.67
C TRP A 36 23.08 -13.87 -7.66
N MET A 37 21.84 -14.13 -7.34
CA MET A 37 21.47 -15.29 -6.54
C MET A 37 21.79 -16.57 -7.34
N PRO A 38 22.09 -17.69 -6.66
CA PRO A 38 22.40 -18.97 -7.33
C PRO A 38 21.26 -19.38 -8.26
N LYS A 39 21.63 -19.94 -9.44
CA LYS A 39 20.63 -20.38 -10.40
C LYS A 39 19.79 -21.54 -9.87
N VAL A 40 18.48 -21.42 -9.99
CA VAL A 40 17.50 -22.45 -9.63
C VAL A 40 17.17 -23.28 -10.88
N ALA A 41 17.38 -24.59 -10.80
CA ALA A 41 17.21 -25.47 -11.97
C ALA A 41 15.73 -25.57 -12.43
N ASN A 42 14.79 -25.63 -11.48
CA ASN A 42 13.37 -25.72 -11.75
C ASN A 42 12.63 -24.65 -10.95
N ILE A 43 12.06 -23.68 -11.66
CA ILE A 43 11.22 -22.66 -11.03
C ILE A 43 9.78 -23.15 -10.93
N ILE A 44 9.19 -22.95 -9.76
CA ILE A 44 7.79 -23.28 -9.46
C ILE A 44 7.20 -22.11 -8.68
N MET A 45 6.14 -21.49 -9.21
CA MET A 45 5.50 -20.36 -8.57
C MET A 45 5.18 -20.64 -7.10
N CYS A 46 5.50 -19.71 -6.21
CA CYS A 46 5.33 -19.80 -4.76
C CYS A 46 6.09 -20.94 -4.03
N THR A 47 6.91 -21.69 -4.73
CA THR A 47 7.64 -22.84 -4.14
C THR A 47 9.15 -22.76 -4.36
N SER A 48 9.59 -22.49 -5.59
CA SER A 48 11.01 -22.51 -5.96
C SER A 48 11.31 -21.43 -6.99
N GLY A 49 12.32 -20.60 -6.74
CA GLY A 49 12.74 -19.47 -7.57
C GLY A 49 12.67 -18.15 -6.83
N TYR A 50 13.03 -17.07 -7.54
CA TYR A 50 13.14 -15.73 -6.99
C TYR A 50 11.94 -14.90 -7.41
N HIS A 51 11.06 -14.59 -6.45
CA HIS A 51 9.85 -13.84 -6.70
C HIS A 51 10.14 -12.34 -6.66
N LEU A 52 9.79 -11.65 -7.72
CA LEU A 52 9.88 -10.21 -7.90
C LEU A 52 8.50 -9.65 -8.22
N VAL A 53 8.28 -8.39 -7.90
CA VAL A 53 7.01 -7.67 -8.13
C VAL A 53 7.27 -6.42 -8.97
N ASP A 54 6.25 -5.93 -9.67
CA ASP A 54 6.26 -4.63 -10.33
C ASP A 54 5.85 -3.49 -9.37
N ALA A 55 5.83 -2.27 -9.87
CA ALA A 55 5.47 -1.10 -9.08
C ALA A 55 3.99 -1.08 -8.64
N ALA A 56 3.10 -1.70 -9.42
CA ALA A 56 1.67 -1.70 -9.13
C ALA A 56 1.32 -2.61 -7.93
N HIS A 57 2.11 -3.68 -7.76
CA HIS A 57 1.83 -4.70 -6.76
C HIS A 57 2.75 -4.65 -5.53
N ILE A 58 3.72 -3.72 -5.49
CA ILE A 58 4.68 -3.64 -4.38
C ILE A 58 3.99 -3.45 -3.02
N VAL A 59 2.86 -2.74 -2.99
CA VAL A 59 2.10 -2.47 -1.75
C VAL A 59 1.54 -3.74 -1.12
N ASP A 60 1.24 -4.77 -1.91
CA ASP A 60 0.69 -6.04 -1.44
C ASP A 60 1.73 -6.84 -0.62
N PHE A 61 3.01 -6.49 -0.78
CA PHE A 61 4.14 -7.14 -0.13
C PHE A 61 4.81 -6.31 0.97
N LEU A 62 4.38 -5.06 1.20
CA LEU A 62 4.97 -4.19 2.23
C LEU A 62 4.77 -4.70 3.65
N ASN A 63 3.78 -5.55 3.90
CA ASN A 63 3.56 -6.20 5.20
C ASN A 63 4.64 -7.22 5.56
N TYR A 64 5.47 -7.60 4.61
CA TYR A 64 6.43 -8.69 4.73
C TYR A 64 7.87 -8.22 4.95
N GLY A 65 8.11 -6.92 5.01
CA GLY A 65 9.43 -6.37 5.25
C GLY A 65 9.43 -4.85 5.17
N TYR A 66 10.54 -4.28 5.58
CA TYR A 66 10.71 -2.83 5.67
C TYR A 66 11.71 -2.27 4.65
N HIS A 67 12.37 -3.15 3.87
CA HIS A 67 13.37 -2.79 2.89
C HIS A 67 12.88 -3.10 1.48
N ILE A 68 12.81 -2.07 0.66
CA ILE A 68 12.41 -2.19 -0.74
C ILE A 68 13.67 -2.06 -1.60
N TYR A 69 13.87 -3.01 -2.49
CA TYR A 69 14.97 -3.02 -3.43
C TYR A 69 14.46 -3.00 -4.87
N GLU A 70 15.07 -2.19 -5.72
CA GLU A 70 15.02 -2.45 -7.16
C GLU A 70 15.73 -3.78 -7.43
N ALA A 71 15.16 -4.57 -8.31
CA ALA A 71 15.65 -5.90 -8.60
C ALA A 71 15.67 -6.17 -10.10
N GLU A 72 16.48 -7.13 -10.49
CA GLU A 72 16.56 -7.66 -11.84
C GLU A 72 16.40 -9.17 -11.80
N GLY A 73 15.62 -9.71 -12.74
CA GLY A 73 15.53 -11.12 -13.04
C GLY A 73 16.20 -11.44 -14.37
N ARG A 74 16.73 -12.64 -14.53
CA ARG A 74 17.22 -13.15 -15.81
C ARG A 74 16.98 -14.64 -15.94
N GLY A 75 17.07 -15.16 -17.18
CA GLY A 75 16.89 -16.58 -17.49
C GLY A 75 15.42 -16.97 -17.63
N ALA A 76 15.04 -18.11 -17.09
CA ALA A 76 13.65 -18.58 -17.13
C ALA A 76 12.77 -17.76 -16.19
N CYS A 77 11.55 -17.46 -16.63
CA CYS A 77 10.57 -16.68 -15.88
C CYS A 77 9.18 -17.29 -15.97
N LEU A 78 8.47 -17.35 -14.85
CA LEU A 78 7.03 -17.58 -14.77
C LEU A 78 6.36 -16.30 -14.34
N GLN A 79 5.23 -15.95 -14.97
CA GLN A 79 4.42 -14.78 -14.62
C GLN A 79 3.15 -15.21 -13.88
N ASP A 80 2.77 -14.44 -12.89
CA ASP A 80 1.49 -14.50 -12.19
C ASP A 80 0.81 -13.12 -12.28
N THR A 81 -0.34 -12.96 -11.69
CA THR A 81 -1.12 -11.70 -11.72
C THR A 81 -0.46 -10.56 -10.95
N ASP A 82 0.27 -10.89 -9.88
CA ASP A 82 0.83 -9.93 -8.92
C ASP A 82 2.36 -10.00 -8.80
N LYS A 83 3.01 -10.98 -9.42
CA LYS A 83 4.45 -11.22 -9.30
C LYS A 83 5.01 -12.07 -10.44
N SER A 84 6.32 -12.07 -10.54
CA SER A 84 7.08 -12.95 -11.43
C SER A 84 8.05 -13.83 -10.63
N CYS A 85 8.33 -15.03 -11.13
CA CYS A 85 9.28 -15.97 -10.53
C CYS A 85 10.41 -16.27 -11.51
N TRP A 86 11.65 -16.06 -11.09
CA TRP A 86 12.84 -16.12 -11.91
C TRP A 86 13.80 -17.20 -11.44
N ASP A 87 14.56 -17.79 -12.36
CA ASP A 87 15.61 -18.77 -12.02
C ASP A 87 16.89 -18.12 -11.47
N GLU A 88 17.16 -16.86 -11.83
CA GLU A 88 18.19 -16.01 -11.25
C GLU A 88 17.67 -14.60 -11.04
N ALA A 89 18.02 -13.99 -9.91
CA ALA A 89 17.71 -12.60 -9.62
C ALA A 89 18.82 -11.92 -8.83
N ARG A 90 18.84 -10.59 -8.84
CA ARG A 90 19.70 -9.79 -7.96
C ARG A 90 19.01 -8.52 -7.51
N LEU A 91 19.48 -7.97 -6.39
CA LEU A 91 19.10 -6.64 -5.92
C LEU A 91 20.01 -5.61 -6.58
N VAL A 92 19.45 -4.51 -7.06
CA VAL A 92 20.19 -3.45 -7.75
C VAL A 92 20.58 -2.34 -6.77
N ARG A 93 19.58 -1.78 -6.12
CA ARG A 93 19.76 -0.75 -5.08
C ARG A 93 18.60 -0.79 -4.10
N GLU A 94 18.87 -0.35 -2.89
CA GLU A 94 17.82 -0.12 -1.89
C GLU A 94 17.13 1.21 -2.18
N LEU A 95 15.80 1.20 -2.10
CA LEU A 95 15.00 2.41 -2.14
C LEU A 95 14.87 2.99 -0.73
N ARG A 96 14.82 4.29 -0.67
CA ARG A 96 14.52 4.97 0.59
C ARG A 96 13.06 4.72 0.95
N TRP A 97 12.85 3.93 1.98
CA TRP A 97 11.55 3.61 2.52
C TRP A 97 11.65 3.56 4.05
N GLY A 98 10.93 4.42 4.72
CA GLY A 98 10.88 4.50 6.17
C GLY A 98 9.52 5.00 6.63
N GLU A 99 9.39 5.32 7.91
CA GLU A 99 8.13 5.81 8.49
C GLU A 99 7.62 7.06 7.77
N ARG A 100 8.52 7.97 7.43
CA ARG A 100 8.18 9.19 6.69
C ARG A 100 7.56 8.88 5.31
N GLU A 101 8.23 8.06 4.52
CA GLU A 101 7.79 7.69 3.18
C GLU A 101 6.49 6.89 3.22
N ALA A 102 6.35 5.96 4.16
CA ALA A 102 5.13 5.19 4.38
C ALA A 102 3.95 6.10 4.75
N ARG A 103 4.18 7.08 5.61
CA ARG A 103 3.15 8.05 6.01
C ARG A 103 2.74 8.97 4.86
N LEU A 104 3.71 9.47 4.07
CA LEU A 104 3.42 10.27 2.87
C LEU A 104 2.61 9.48 1.84
N PHE A 105 2.99 8.23 1.61
CA PHE A 105 2.24 7.33 0.72
C PHE A 105 0.80 7.10 1.22
N ALA A 106 0.61 6.88 2.52
CA ALA A 106 -0.72 6.73 3.12
C ALA A 106 -1.55 8.02 2.96
N CYS A 107 -0.93 9.20 3.10
CA CYS A 107 -1.60 10.49 2.83
C CYS A 107 -2.04 10.61 1.37
N ASP A 108 -1.20 10.25 0.41
CA ASP A 108 -1.54 10.27 -1.02
C ASP A 108 -2.72 9.34 -1.33
N CYS A 109 -2.74 8.15 -0.74
CA CYS A 109 -3.85 7.21 -0.89
C CYS A 109 -5.15 7.76 -0.30
N ALA A 110 -5.08 8.37 0.89
CA ALA A 110 -6.23 8.96 1.56
C ALA A 110 -6.79 10.16 0.78
N GLU A 111 -5.94 11.07 0.29
CA GLU A 111 -6.34 12.20 -0.54
C GLU A 111 -7.09 11.75 -1.79
N ARG A 112 -6.53 10.78 -2.54
CA ARG A 112 -7.18 10.21 -3.72
C ARG A 112 -8.53 9.57 -3.41
N ALA A 113 -8.64 8.89 -2.26
CA ALA A 113 -9.91 8.31 -1.83
C ALA A 113 -10.96 9.39 -1.53
N LEU A 114 -10.58 10.46 -0.81
CA LEU A 114 -11.46 11.57 -0.51
C LEU A 114 -11.89 12.33 -1.77
N ASP A 115 -10.98 12.50 -2.75
CA ASP A 115 -11.28 13.15 -4.01
C ASP A 115 -12.27 12.32 -4.84
N ARG A 116 -12.10 11.00 -4.92
CA ARG A 116 -13.06 10.10 -5.59
C ARG A 116 -14.44 10.11 -4.94
N LEU A 117 -14.52 10.28 -3.62
CA LEU A 117 -15.81 10.46 -2.94
C LEU A 117 -16.47 11.78 -3.35
N ALA A 118 -15.70 12.87 -3.37
CA ALA A 118 -16.18 14.18 -3.80
C ALA A 118 -16.66 14.18 -5.26
N GLU A 119 -15.92 13.55 -6.17
CA GLU A 119 -16.29 13.38 -7.59
C GLU A 119 -17.62 12.62 -7.76
N ARG A 120 -17.93 11.70 -6.85
CA ARG A 120 -19.20 10.96 -6.80
C ARG A 120 -20.33 11.74 -6.13
N GLY A 121 -20.10 13.00 -5.74
CA GLY A 121 -21.08 13.84 -5.05
C GLY A 121 -21.27 13.50 -3.57
N VAL A 122 -20.38 12.67 -2.98
CA VAL A 122 -20.39 12.38 -1.55
C VAL A 122 -19.73 13.54 -0.81
N ALA A 123 -20.44 14.12 0.16
CA ALA A 123 -19.89 15.19 1.00
C ALA A 123 -18.70 14.64 1.83
N VAL A 124 -17.54 15.24 1.65
CA VAL A 124 -16.33 14.94 2.43
C VAL A 124 -16.19 15.93 3.56
N ASP A 125 -16.16 15.43 4.81
CA ASP A 125 -15.97 16.29 5.98
C ASP A 125 -14.59 16.94 5.97
N ALA A 126 -14.55 18.25 6.23
CA ALA A 126 -13.31 19.02 6.25
C ALA A 126 -12.31 18.50 7.30
N ARG A 127 -12.78 17.92 8.40
CA ARG A 127 -11.93 17.32 9.43
C ARG A 127 -11.14 16.12 8.88
N SER A 128 -11.72 15.32 7.99
CA SER A 128 -11.01 14.23 7.32
C SER A 128 -9.88 14.74 6.44
N ARG A 129 -10.11 15.79 5.64
CA ARG A 129 -9.05 16.42 4.82
C ARG A 129 -7.98 17.07 5.70
N SER A 130 -8.37 17.73 6.80
CA SER A 130 -7.44 18.33 7.76
C SER A 130 -6.53 17.27 8.39
N ALA A 131 -7.08 16.11 8.76
CA ALA A 131 -6.28 15.03 9.35
C ALA A 131 -5.21 14.50 8.39
N VAL A 132 -5.53 14.38 7.10
CA VAL A 132 -4.54 13.99 6.07
C VAL A 132 -3.46 15.06 5.92
N ALA A 133 -3.85 16.34 5.88
CA ALA A 133 -2.90 17.46 5.77
C ALA A 133 -1.95 17.52 6.98
N VAL A 134 -2.47 17.39 8.21
CA VAL A 134 -1.66 17.37 9.43
C VAL A 134 -0.75 16.13 9.47
N SER A 135 -1.25 14.97 9.01
CA SER A 135 -0.42 13.75 8.92
C SER A 135 0.75 13.93 7.96
N ARG A 136 0.56 14.63 6.85
CA ARG A 136 1.62 15.00 5.91
C ARG A 136 2.63 15.96 6.54
N GLN A 137 2.15 17.02 7.20
CA GLN A 137 3.00 17.97 7.92
C GLN A 137 3.83 17.29 9.02
N TYR A 138 3.24 16.33 9.73
CA TYR A 138 3.98 15.53 10.71
C TYR A 138 5.09 14.69 10.05
N ALA A 139 4.81 14.04 8.94
CA ALA A 139 5.82 13.29 8.18
C ALA A 139 6.96 14.20 7.66
N GLU A 140 6.68 15.46 7.41
CA GLU A 140 7.64 16.49 6.98
C GLU A 140 8.38 17.15 8.16
N GLY A 141 8.01 16.84 9.40
CA GLY A 141 8.59 17.42 10.61
C GLY A 141 8.09 18.83 10.93
N VAL A 142 6.96 19.24 10.35
CA VAL A 142 6.34 20.57 10.55
C VAL A 142 5.32 20.54 11.69
N ALA A 143 4.48 19.49 11.74
CA ALA A 143 3.49 19.33 12.81
C ALA A 143 4.04 18.46 13.95
N THR A 144 3.51 18.67 15.14
CA THR A 144 3.79 17.92 16.36
C THR A 144 2.95 16.66 16.47
N VAL A 145 3.34 15.74 17.37
CA VAL A 145 2.55 14.55 17.67
C VAL A 145 1.19 14.89 18.30
N ASP A 146 1.11 15.98 19.05
CA ASP A 146 -0.14 16.43 19.68
C ASP A 146 -1.12 16.95 18.63
N GLU A 147 -0.64 17.73 17.64
CA GLU A 147 -1.45 18.19 16.51
C GLU A 147 -1.93 17.01 15.66
N LEU A 148 -1.09 16.01 15.41
CA LEU A 148 -1.46 14.79 14.72
C LEU A 148 -2.56 14.04 15.49
N SER A 149 -2.42 13.87 16.80
CA SER A 149 -3.40 13.19 17.65
C SER A 149 -4.74 13.92 17.67
N ALA A 150 -4.72 15.26 17.79
CA ALA A 150 -5.91 16.08 17.75
C ALA A 150 -6.65 15.99 16.42
N ALA A 151 -5.90 16.03 15.30
CA ALA A 151 -6.47 15.90 13.95
C ALA A 151 -7.12 14.53 13.72
N TRP A 152 -6.49 13.47 14.20
CA TRP A 152 -7.06 12.11 14.16
C TRP A 152 -8.34 11.99 14.98
N ALA A 153 -8.36 12.50 16.20
CA ALA A 153 -9.55 12.49 17.04
C ALA A 153 -10.73 13.24 16.38
N ALA A 154 -10.46 14.38 15.74
CA ALA A 154 -11.46 15.13 14.99
C ALA A 154 -11.99 14.35 13.76
N ALA A 155 -11.12 13.65 13.02
CA ALA A 155 -11.53 12.81 11.88
C ALA A 155 -12.36 11.60 12.32
N TRP A 156 -12.01 10.95 13.42
CA TRP A 156 -12.81 9.87 14.02
C TRP A 156 -14.19 10.35 14.45
N ALA A 157 -14.28 11.53 15.06
CA ALA A 157 -15.57 12.13 15.41
C ALA A 157 -16.40 12.40 14.15
N ALA A 158 -15.80 12.93 13.08
CA ALA A 158 -16.46 13.14 11.81
C ALA A 158 -17.04 11.85 11.22
N ALA A 159 -16.25 10.77 11.20
CA ALA A 159 -16.70 9.46 10.73
C ALA A 159 -17.86 8.92 11.56
N GLY A 160 -17.81 9.07 12.89
CA GLY A 160 -18.90 8.70 13.79
C GLY A 160 -20.17 9.51 13.56
N ASP A 161 -20.06 10.82 13.29
CA ASP A 161 -21.19 11.69 12.96
C ASP A 161 -21.84 11.26 11.64
N ALA A 162 -21.04 10.99 10.61
CA ALA A 162 -21.52 10.53 9.31
C ALA A 162 -22.22 9.16 9.41
N ALA A 163 -21.66 8.22 10.16
CA ALA A 163 -22.26 6.91 10.38
C ALA A 163 -23.59 7.01 11.12
N ARG A 164 -23.69 7.85 12.16
CA ARG A 164 -24.95 8.12 12.86
C ARG A 164 -26.00 8.74 11.94
N ALA A 165 -25.63 9.76 11.17
CA ALA A 165 -26.54 10.39 10.22
C ALA A 165 -27.08 9.40 9.19
N ALA A 166 -26.23 8.53 8.64
CA ALA A 166 -26.65 7.49 7.69
C ALA A 166 -27.61 6.47 8.35
N ALA A 167 -27.32 6.04 9.58
CA ALA A 167 -28.21 5.13 10.31
C ALA A 167 -29.58 5.76 10.61
N TRP A 168 -29.63 7.03 11.01
CA TRP A 168 -30.87 7.77 11.22
C TRP A 168 -31.70 7.91 9.94
N ALA A 169 -31.05 8.24 8.81
CA ALA A 169 -31.73 8.34 7.52
C ALA A 169 -32.33 6.98 7.12
N ALA A 170 -31.55 5.89 7.22
CA ALA A 170 -32.04 4.54 6.88
C ALA A 170 -33.20 4.09 7.79
N ALA A 171 -33.15 4.41 9.09
CA ALA A 171 -34.23 4.09 10.01
C ALA A 171 -35.50 4.90 9.69
N GLY A 172 -35.35 6.18 9.34
CA GLY A 172 -36.47 7.04 8.92
C GLY A 172 -37.16 6.53 7.66
N ASP A 173 -36.38 6.15 6.66
CA ASP A 173 -36.88 5.59 5.40
C ASP A 173 -37.63 4.28 5.63
N ALA A 174 -37.07 3.39 6.46
CA ALA A 174 -37.72 2.13 6.83
C ALA A 174 -39.05 2.33 7.59
N ALA A 175 -39.09 3.27 8.55
CA ALA A 175 -40.29 3.62 9.27
C ALA A 175 -41.37 4.26 8.39
N GLY A 176 -40.96 5.14 7.45
CA GLY A 176 -41.86 5.76 6.47
C GLY A 176 -42.46 4.72 5.52
N ALA A 177 -41.64 3.78 5.02
CA ALA A 177 -42.11 2.69 4.18
C ALA A 177 -43.12 1.77 4.90
N ALA A 178 -42.85 1.42 6.18
CA ALA A 178 -43.75 0.62 7.01
C ALA A 178 -45.10 1.34 7.27
N ALA A 179 -45.07 2.63 7.60
CA ALA A 179 -46.29 3.43 7.80
C ALA A 179 -47.12 3.56 6.50
N GLY A 180 -46.46 3.77 5.35
CA GLY A 180 -47.13 3.83 4.06
C GLY A 180 -47.80 2.52 3.68
N ALA A 181 -47.14 1.37 3.92
CA ALA A 181 -47.72 0.05 3.72
C ALA A 181 -48.96 -0.22 4.59
N ALA A 182 -48.91 0.22 5.88
CA ALA A 182 -50.03 0.05 6.80
C ALA A 182 -51.24 0.94 6.46
N ALA A 183 -51.01 2.10 5.88
CA ALA A 183 -52.08 3.04 5.48
C ALA A 183 -52.77 2.65 4.17
N GLY A 184 -52.13 1.82 3.36
CA GLY A 184 -52.66 1.37 2.04
C GLY A 184 -53.38 -0.01 2.08
N ALA A 185 -53.45 -0.65 3.24
CA ALA A 185 -54.15 -1.91 3.48
C ALA A 185 -55.52 -1.64 4.11
#